data_431c17af95d372b7e9d3a8219d100f72
#
_entry.id   431c17af95d372b7e9d3a8219d100f72
#
_cell.length_a   1.000
_cell.length_b   1.000
_cell.length_c   1.000
_cell.angle_alpha   90.00
_cell.angle_beta   90.00
_cell.angle_gamma   90.00
#
_symmetry.space_group_name_H-M   'P 1'
#
loop_
_entity.id
_entity.type
_entity.pdbx_description
1 polymer ?
#
loop_
_entity_poly.entity_id
_entity_poly.type
_entity_poly.pdbx_seq_one_letter_code
_entity_poly.pdbx_strand_id
1 'polypeptide(L)'
;RSSAASDVYKRQCQNRAARSMITSVMMEMPGSDEWFMRQAMKESRKALVKGEVPVGAIVVKDGRVIGRGWNQVETLKDATAHAEMIALTAAQEALGDWRLEGCTLYVTKEPCPMCAGAIVHCRPDRVVFGCPDAKTGAAGGWINLLDSNPPLNHKCEVRPGVLGDECLLHLQEFFRAARLAAKERKKLSARLSSPPDENGE
;
A
#
# COMPACT_ATOMS: atom_id res chain seq x y z
N ARG A 1 53.52 -4.92 -4.63
CA ARG A 1 52.66 -3.83 -5.15
C ARG A 1 51.14 -4.18 -5.12
N SER A 2 50.71 -5.16 -4.29
CA SER A 2 49.31 -5.67 -4.25
C SER A 2 48.50 -5.20 -3.02
N SER A 3 49.10 -4.49 -2.08
CA SER A 3 48.48 -4.18 -0.78
C SER A 3 47.52 -2.97 -0.84
N ALA A 4 47.88 -1.91 -1.54
CA ALA A 4 47.08 -0.67 -1.55
C ALA A 4 45.67 -0.81 -2.21
N ALA A 5 45.57 -1.58 -3.30
CA ALA A 5 44.28 -1.82 -3.98
C ALA A 5 43.31 -2.69 -3.14
N SER A 6 43.87 -3.66 -2.41
CA SER A 6 43.11 -4.50 -1.47
C SER A 6 42.55 -3.70 -0.29
N ASP A 7 43.32 -2.72 0.21
CA ASP A 7 42.90 -1.88 1.34
C ASP A 7 41.84 -0.85 0.94
N VAL A 8 41.92 -0.32 -0.29
CA VAL A 8 40.86 0.56 -0.85
C VAL A 8 39.56 -0.22 -1.03
N TYR A 9 39.61 -1.44 -1.56
CA TYR A 9 38.47 -2.29 -1.74
C TYR A 9 37.79 -2.68 -0.40
N LYS A 10 38.61 -3.05 0.60
CA LYS A 10 38.10 -3.34 1.95
C LYS A 10 37.42 -2.14 2.61
N ARG A 11 38.00 -0.94 2.49
CA ARG A 11 37.38 0.31 2.98
C ARG A 11 36.06 0.63 2.26
N GLN A 12 35.96 0.41 0.95
CA GLN A 12 34.73 0.59 0.20
C GLN A 12 33.63 -0.41 0.63
N CYS A 13 33.99 -1.68 0.85
CA CYS A 13 33.06 -2.69 1.35
C CYS A 13 32.57 -2.37 2.77
N GLN A 14 33.47 -1.94 3.67
CA GLN A 14 33.12 -1.53 5.03
C GLN A 14 32.24 -0.28 5.04
N ASN A 15 32.52 0.72 4.19
CA ASN A 15 31.67 1.91 4.05
C ASN A 15 30.27 1.58 3.47
N ARG A 16 30.19 0.60 2.57
CA ARG A 16 28.91 0.14 2.01
C ARG A 16 28.08 -0.62 3.04
N ALA A 17 28.71 -1.49 3.83
CA ALA A 17 28.05 -2.20 4.93
C ALA A 17 27.61 -1.26 6.06
N ALA A 18 28.47 -0.30 6.44
CA ALA A 18 28.13 0.72 7.43
C ALA A 18 26.98 1.63 6.95
N ARG A 19 27.01 2.08 5.70
CA ARG A 19 25.89 2.82 5.09
C ARG A 19 24.60 2.00 5.05
N SER A 20 24.66 0.72 4.70
CA SER A 20 23.52 -0.19 4.71
C SER A 20 22.96 -0.37 6.12
N MET A 21 23.80 -0.55 7.14
CA MET A 21 23.39 -0.64 8.54
C MET A 21 22.77 0.68 9.06
N ILE A 22 23.40 1.82 8.76
CA ILE A 22 22.89 3.14 9.16
C ILE A 22 21.55 3.40 8.48
N THR A 23 21.40 3.07 7.20
CA THR A 23 20.12 3.18 6.47
C THR A 23 19.08 2.25 7.08
N SER A 24 19.42 1.00 7.39
CA SER A 24 18.51 0.04 8.04
C SER A 24 18.05 0.52 9.43
N VAL A 25 18.96 1.05 10.25
CA VAL A 25 18.64 1.58 11.58
C VAL A 25 17.78 2.86 11.48
N MET A 26 18.09 3.74 10.52
CA MET A 26 17.26 4.95 10.29
C MET A 26 15.87 4.62 9.75
N MET A 27 15.71 3.51 9.01
CA MET A 27 14.41 3.03 8.51
C MET A 27 13.47 2.51 9.62
N GLU A 28 14.00 2.24 10.81
CA GLU A 28 13.22 1.78 11.97
C GLU A 28 12.95 2.88 13.01
N MET A 29 13.42 4.10 12.78
CA MET A 29 13.21 5.21 13.72
C MET A 29 11.72 5.56 13.82
N PRO A 30 11.14 5.58 15.04
CA PRO A 30 9.79 6.07 15.24
C PRO A 30 9.61 7.46 14.63
N GLY A 31 8.57 7.62 13.80
CA GLY A 31 8.28 8.88 13.12
C GLY A 31 8.84 9.01 11.70
N SER A 32 9.65 8.06 11.21
CA SER A 32 10.03 8.02 9.78
C SER A 32 8.88 7.58 8.88
N ASP A 33 8.94 7.91 7.57
CA ASP A 33 7.94 7.45 6.60
C ASP A 33 7.89 5.93 6.52
N GLU A 34 9.04 5.26 6.63
CA GLU A 34 9.14 3.81 6.63
C GLU A 34 8.47 3.22 7.87
N TRP A 35 8.63 3.85 9.03
CA TRP A 35 7.97 3.42 10.26
C TRP A 35 6.44 3.54 10.14
N PHE A 36 5.93 4.65 9.61
CA PHE A 36 4.49 4.83 9.38
C PHE A 36 3.97 3.91 8.28
N MET A 37 4.72 3.69 7.19
CA MET A 37 4.33 2.72 6.17
C MET A 37 4.21 1.31 6.75
N ARG A 38 5.09 0.90 7.67
CA ARG A 38 4.93 -0.38 8.39
C ARG A 38 3.66 -0.43 9.25
N GLN A 39 3.18 0.70 9.78
CA GLN A 39 1.87 0.73 10.44
C GLN A 39 0.72 0.54 9.42
N ALA A 40 0.79 1.15 8.24
CA ALA A 40 -0.16 0.90 7.15
C ALA A 40 -0.13 -0.57 6.69
N MET A 41 1.06 -1.18 6.61
CA MET A 41 1.20 -2.61 6.31
C MET A 41 0.59 -3.53 7.38
N LYS A 42 0.53 -3.12 8.64
CA LYS A 42 -0.21 -3.88 9.67
C LYS A 42 -1.71 -3.86 9.39
N GLU A 43 -2.24 -2.75 8.89
CA GLU A 43 -3.64 -2.69 8.47
C GLU A 43 -3.89 -3.57 7.23
N SER A 44 -2.98 -3.60 6.26
CA SER A 44 -3.11 -4.47 5.08
C SER A 44 -3.14 -5.97 5.43
N ARG A 45 -2.46 -6.38 6.51
CA ARG A 45 -2.52 -7.76 7.00
C ARG A 45 -3.89 -8.14 7.56
N LYS A 46 -4.64 -7.17 8.12
CA LYS A 46 -6.03 -7.41 8.56
C LYS A 46 -6.93 -7.71 7.36
N ALA A 47 -6.75 -6.97 6.26
CA ALA A 47 -7.42 -7.25 4.99
C ALA A 47 -7.13 -8.68 4.51
N LEU A 48 -5.85 -9.07 4.48
CA LEU A 48 -5.42 -10.41 4.05
C LEU A 48 -6.10 -11.53 4.86
N VAL A 49 -6.15 -11.40 6.21
CA VAL A 49 -6.81 -12.39 7.10
C VAL A 49 -8.29 -12.52 6.79
N LYS A 50 -8.93 -11.47 6.29
CA LYS A 50 -10.36 -11.45 5.91
C LYS A 50 -10.61 -11.85 4.46
N GLY A 51 -9.56 -12.23 3.69
CA GLY A 51 -9.68 -12.56 2.28
C GLY A 51 -9.88 -11.35 1.36
N GLU A 52 -9.62 -10.17 1.85
CA GLU A 52 -9.67 -8.90 1.11
C GLU A 52 -8.35 -8.62 0.40
N VAL A 53 -8.37 -7.78 -0.62
CA VAL A 53 -7.14 -7.26 -1.22
C VAL A 53 -6.30 -6.56 -0.15
N PRO A 54 -5.02 -6.94 0.06
CA PRO A 54 -4.22 -6.48 1.19
C PRO A 54 -3.72 -5.03 1.01
N VAL A 55 -4.64 -4.09 1.08
CA VAL A 55 -4.36 -2.65 1.13
C VAL A 55 -4.67 -2.14 2.53
N GLY A 56 -3.75 -1.36 3.08
CA GLY A 56 -3.90 -0.71 4.38
C GLY A 56 -3.48 0.74 4.30
N ALA A 57 -4.13 1.58 5.08
CA ALA A 57 -3.88 3.01 5.15
C ALA A 57 -3.93 3.52 6.59
N ILE A 58 -3.15 4.57 6.86
CA ILE A 58 -3.23 5.34 8.10
C ILE A 58 -3.13 6.83 7.80
N VAL A 59 -3.73 7.63 8.66
CA VAL A 59 -3.56 9.09 8.66
C VAL A 59 -2.81 9.50 9.91
N VAL A 60 -1.79 10.35 9.73
CA VAL A 60 -0.90 10.81 10.80
C VAL A 60 -0.97 12.32 10.92
N LYS A 61 -1.08 12.83 12.15
CA LYS A 61 -0.95 14.24 12.51
C LYS A 61 -0.02 14.37 13.71
N ASP A 62 0.94 15.29 13.64
CA ASP A 62 1.89 15.57 14.73
C ASP A 62 2.57 14.29 15.28
N GLY A 63 2.98 13.39 14.37
CA GLY A 63 3.61 12.12 14.72
C GLY A 63 2.69 11.06 15.32
N ARG A 64 1.38 11.32 15.39
CA ARG A 64 0.38 10.39 15.94
C ARG A 64 -0.56 9.87 14.86
N VAL A 65 -0.84 8.57 14.89
CA VAL A 65 -1.83 7.97 14.01
C VAL A 65 -3.22 8.29 14.54
N ILE A 66 -4.01 9.05 13.76
CA ILE A 66 -5.37 9.51 14.10
C ILE A 66 -6.45 8.79 13.30
N GLY A 67 -6.11 8.12 12.19
CA GLY A 67 -7.03 7.32 11.40
C GLY A 67 -6.36 6.04 10.90
N ARG A 68 -7.11 4.94 10.82
CA ARG A 68 -6.68 3.64 10.33
C ARG A 68 -7.74 3.03 9.45
N GLY A 69 -7.32 2.37 8.36
CA GLY A 69 -8.22 1.67 7.46
C GLY A 69 -7.53 0.50 6.77
N TRP A 70 -8.30 -0.48 6.40
CA TRP A 70 -7.90 -1.58 5.53
C TRP A 70 -9.03 -1.87 4.55
N ASN A 71 -8.73 -2.45 3.41
CA ASN A 71 -9.73 -2.71 2.37
C ASN A 71 -10.81 -3.68 2.85
N GLN A 72 -12.09 -3.30 2.73
CA GLN A 72 -13.25 -4.03 3.22
C GLN A 72 -14.36 -4.17 2.18
N VAL A 73 -14.03 -4.10 0.91
CA VAL A 73 -15.01 -4.13 -0.21
C VAL A 73 -15.90 -5.37 -0.12
N GLU A 74 -15.32 -6.56 0.04
CA GLU A 74 -16.07 -7.81 0.12
C GLU A 74 -16.79 -7.98 1.47
N THR A 75 -16.16 -7.52 2.55
CA THR A 75 -16.71 -7.62 3.91
C THR A 75 -17.96 -6.76 4.07
N LEU A 76 -17.93 -5.52 3.58
CA LEU A 76 -19.03 -4.55 3.70
C LEU A 76 -19.98 -4.57 2.50
N LYS A 77 -19.62 -5.29 1.41
CA LYS A 77 -20.36 -5.24 0.13
C LYS A 77 -20.48 -3.82 -0.43
N ASP A 78 -19.43 -3.02 -0.19
CA ASP A 78 -19.33 -1.63 -0.59
C ASP A 78 -18.09 -1.43 -1.45
N ALA A 79 -18.27 -1.11 -2.73
CA ALA A 79 -17.19 -0.87 -3.68
C ALA A 79 -16.31 0.34 -3.31
N THR A 80 -16.78 1.21 -2.42
CA THR A 80 -16.04 2.39 -1.96
C THR A 80 -15.24 2.14 -0.68
N ALA A 81 -15.40 0.99 -0.03
CA ALA A 81 -14.76 0.66 1.24
C ALA A 81 -13.26 0.34 1.09
N HIS A 82 -12.55 1.22 0.39
CA HIS A 82 -11.09 1.16 0.27
C HIS A 82 -10.41 1.61 1.57
N ALA A 83 -9.18 1.15 1.78
CA ALA A 83 -8.39 1.45 2.97
C ALA A 83 -8.26 2.96 3.22
N GLU A 84 -8.03 3.73 2.16
CA GLU A 84 -7.89 5.19 2.19
C GLU A 84 -9.19 5.85 2.67
N MET A 85 -10.33 5.45 2.10
CA MET A 85 -11.64 6.01 2.45
C MET A 85 -11.93 5.83 3.93
N ILE A 86 -11.70 4.62 4.44
CA ILE A 86 -11.92 4.28 5.84
C ILE A 86 -10.95 5.06 6.75
N ALA A 87 -9.67 5.14 6.39
CA ALA A 87 -8.67 5.87 7.18
C ALA A 87 -8.94 7.38 7.22
N LEU A 88 -9.34 7.97 6.08
CA LEU A 88 -9.70 9.40 5.98
C LEU A 88 -10.92 9.71 6.86
N THR A 89 -11.99 8.91 6.76
CA THR A 89 -13.20 9.08 7.59
C THR A 89 -12.88 8.98 9.08
N ALA A 90 -12.09 7.99 9.49
CA ALA A 90 -11.68 7.84 10.89
C ALA A 90 -10.83 9.03 11.39
N ALA A 91 -9.99 9.59 10.53
CA ALA A 91 -9.18 10.76 10.88
C ALA A 91 -10.02 12.03 11.01
N GLN A 92 -11.00 12.23 10.15
CA GLN A 92 -11.96 13.33 10.20
C GLN A 92 -12.80 13.29 11.48
N GLU A 93 -13.27 12.11 11.87
CA GLU A 93 -13.96 11.90 13.14
C GLU A 93 -13.07 12.27 14.33
N ALA A 94 -11.81 11.78 14.34
CA ALA A 94 -10.87 12.04 15.42
C ALA A 94 -10.51 13.53 15.56
N LEU A 95 -10.52 14.30 14.44
CA LEU A 95 -10.25 15.74 14.45
C LEU A 95 -11.49 16.59 14.69
N GLY A 96 -12.68 16.05 14.46
CA GLY A 96 -13.93 16.83 14.45
C GLY A 96 -13.99 17.83 13.28
N ASP A 97 -13.19 17.62 12.22
CA ASP A 97 -13.16 18.45 11.01
C ASP A 97 -12.99 17.55 9.77
N TRP A 98 -13.66 17.91 8.68
CA TRP A 98 -13.52 17.20 7.41
C TRP A 98 -12.18 17.53 6.69
N ARG A 99 -11.53 18.63 7.03
CA ARG A 99 -10.22 19.00 6.53
C ARG A 99 -9.12 18.32 7.32
N LEU A 100 -8.22 17.68 6.62
CA LEU A 100 -7.07 16.97 7.19
C LEU A 100 -5.77 17.81 7.05
N GLU A 101 -5.87 19.12 7.23
CA GLU A 101 -4.72 20.03 7.18
C GLU A 101 -3.67 19.66 8.26
N GLY A 102 -2.40 19.66 7.88
CA GLY A 102 -1.29 19.19 8.72
C GLY A 102 -1.20 17.67 8.82
N CYS A 103 -2.00 16.92 8.06
CA CYS A 103 -1.98 15.47 8.08
C CYS A 103 -1.19 14.87 6.92
N THR A 104 -0.64 13.67 7.16
CA THR A 104 -0.06 12.80 6.13
C THR A 104 -0.85 11.51 6.04
N LEU A 105 -1.29 11.16 4.83
CA LEU A 105 -1.85 9.84 4.52
C LEU A 105 -0.72 8.89 4.09
N TYR A 106 -0.64 7.73 4.73
CA TYR A 106 0.21 6.61 4.30
C TYR A 106 -0.67 5.47 3.81
N VAL A 107 -0.39 4.93 2.63
CA VAL A 107 -1.13 3.82 2.04
C VAL A 107 -0.19 2.84 1.35
N THR A 108 -0.44 1.53 1.49
CA THR A 108 0.48 0.50 0.97
C THR A 108 0.48 0.39 -0.56
N LYS A 109 -0.55 0.91 -1.23
CA LYS A 109 -0.70 0.92 -2.69
C LYS A 109 -1.07 2.32 -3.16
N GLU A 110 -0.64 2.68 -4.36
CA GLU A 110 -1.02 3.95 -4.99
C GLU A 110 -2.54 4.15 -5.00
N PRO A 111 -3.05 5.31 -4.57
CA PRO A 111 -4.49 5.61 -4.57
C PRO A 111 -5.09 5.55 -5.97
N CYS A 112 -6.26 4.93 -6.08
CA CYS A 112 -7.06 4.92 -7.31
C CYS A 112 -7.76 6.28 -7.52
N PRO A 113 -8.42 6.54 -8.70
CA PRO A 113 -9.08 7.82 -8.98
C PRO A 113 -10.14 8.21 -7.94
N MET A 114 -10.89 7.27 -7.41
CA MET A 114 -11.89 7.52 -6.36
C MET A 114 -11.21 8.02 -5.08
N CYS A 115 -10.17 7.31 -4.61
CA CYS A 115 -9.43 7.69 -3.41
C CYS A 115 -8.65 9.00 -3.60
N ALA A 116 -8.03 9.21 -4.77
CA ALA A 116 -7.35 10.46 -5.08
C ALA A 116 -8.33 11.64 -5.09
N GLY A 117 -9.52 11.49 -5.63
CA GLY A 117 -10.59 12.48 -5.55
C GLY A 117 -10.97 12.80 -4.10
N ALA A 118 -11.16 11.77 -3.26
CA ALA A 118 -11.43 11.95 -1.84
C ALA A 118 -10.27 12.67 -1.11
N ILE A 119 -9.03 12.32 -1.41
CA ILE A 119 -7.83 12.98 -0.85
C ILE A 119 -7.84 14.48 -1.17
N VAL A 120 -8.12 14.85 -2.43
CA VAL A 120 -8.25 16.26 -2.82
C VAL A 120 -9.32 16.99 -2.03
N HIS A 121 -10.46 16.33 -1.77
CA HIS A 121 -11.54 16.90 -0.96
C HIS A 121 -11.17 17.02 0.52
N CYS A 122 -10.52 16.01 1.09
CA CYS A 122 -10.11 15.98 2.51
C CYS A 122 -8.93 16.91 2.83
N ARG A 123 -8.13 17.30 1.85
CA ARG A 123 -7.02 18.25 1.94
C ARG A 123 -5.89 17.86 2.90
N PRO A 124 -5.37 16.63 2.92
CA PRO A 124 -4.13 16.36 3.65
C PRO A 124 -2.97 17.09 2.97
N ASP A 125 -1.96 17.47 3.74
CA ASP A 125 -0.78 18.15 3.20
C ASP A 125 0.08 17.20 2.38
N ARG A 126 0.06 15.88 2.73
CA ARG A 126 0.98 14.91 2.18
C ARG A 126 0.35 13.52 2.00
N VAL A 127 0.74 12.86 0.91
CA VAL A 127 0.40 11.46 0.60
C VAL A 127 1.68 10.67 0.36
N VAL A 128 1.85 9.59 1.10
CA VAL A 128 2.97 8.66 0.98
C VAL A 128 2.41 7.29 0.61
N PHE A 129 2.88 6.71 -0.49
CA PHE A 129 2.42 5.39 -0.86
C PHE A 129 3.56 4.40 -1.13
N GLY A 130 3.25 3.11 -0.96
CA GLY A 130 4.18 2.01 -1.17
C GLY A 130 4.34 1.70 -2.66
N CYS A 131 3.67 0.67 -3.15
CA CYS A 131 3.82 0.24 -4.53
C CYS A 131 2.96 1.08 -5.51
N PRO A 132 3.52 1.48 -6.67
CA PRO A 132 2.78 2.16 -7.72
C PRO A 132 1.79 1.21 -8.43
N ASP A 133 0.78 1.78 -9.09
CA ASP A 133 -0.16 1.05 -9.93
C ASP A 133 -0.28 1.68 -11.32
N ALA A 134 0.41 1.10 -12.30
CA ALA A 134 0.39 1.56 -13.68
C ALA A 134 -0.95 1.37 -14.41
N LYS A 135 -1.93 0.67 -13.80
CA LYS A 135 -3.24 0.42 -14.43
C LYS A 135 -4.35 1.32 -13.90
N THR A 136 -4.34 1.59 -12.59
CA THR A 136 -5.42 2.31 -11.92
C THR A 136 -4.92 3.34 -10.91
N GLY A 137 -3.60 3.59 -10.83
CA GLY A 137 -3.01 4.59 -9.95
C GLY A 137 -3.33 6.02 -10.40
N ALA A 138 -3.66 6.89 -9.47
CA ALA A 138 -4.04 8.26 -9.75
C ALA A 138 -3.15 9.32 -9.06
N ALA A 139 -1.96 8.90 -8.65
CA ALA A 139 -0.91 9.75 -8.08
C ALA A 139 0.38 9.74 -8.93
N GLY A 140 0.25 9.46 -10.25
CA GLY A 140 1.33 9.46 -11.22
C GLY A 140 1.56 8.13 -11.94
N GLY A 141 0.95 7.02 -11.50
CA GLY A 141 1.11 5.71 -12.13
C GLY A 141 0.38 5.60 -13.47
N TRP A 142 -0.92 5.84 -13.50
CA TRP A 142 -1.74 5.88 -14.73
C TRP A 142 -2.17 7.30 -15.07
N ILE A 143 -2.76 8.01 -14.13
CA ILE A 143 -3.10 9.44 -14.22
C ILE A 143 -2.55 10.15 -12.97
N ASN A 144 -2.57 11.48 -12.97
CA ASN A 144 -2.15 12.24 -11.79
C ASN A 144 -3.24 13.25 -11.39
N LEU A 145 -4.07 12.92 -10.42
CA LEU A 145 -5.09 13.79 -9.85
C LEU A 145 -4.56 14.65 -8.70
N LEU A 146 -3.51 14.18 -8.01
CA LEU A 146 -2.95 14.86 -6.83
C LEU A 146 -2.06 16.04 -7.20
N ASP A 147 -1.53 16.05 -8.45
CA ASP A 147 -0.77 17.15 -9.05
C ASP A 147 -1.21 17.36 -10.51
N SER A 148 -2.51 17.54 -10.73
CA SER A 148 -3.10 17.72 -12.06
C SER A 148 -2.80 19.09 -12.64
N ASN A 149 -2.85 19.20 -13.99
CA ASN A 149 -2.81 20.45 -14.71
C ASN A 149 -3.97 20.49 -15.74
N PRO A 150 -4.99 21.38 -15.60
CA PRO A 150 -5.11 22.38 -14.51
C PRO A 150 -5.24 21.76 -13.11
N PRO A 151 -4.81 22.49 -12.06
CA PRO A 151 -4.85 21.97 -10.70
C PRO A 151 -6.29 21.82 -10.21
N LEU A 152 -6.54 20.78 -9.42
CA LEU A 152 -7.75 20.65 -8.62
C LEU A 152 -7.70 21.60 -7.40
N ASN A 153 -8.77 21.65 -6.62
CA ASN A 153 -8.94 22.59 -5.50
C ASN A 153 -7.88 22.45 -4.39
N HIS A 154 -7.13 21.36 -4.37
CA HIS A 154 -6.07 21.11 -3.41
C HIS A 154 -4.95 20.31 -4.07
N LYS A 155 -3.72 20.65 -3.73
CA LYS A 155 -2.51 19.88 -4.05
C LYS A 155 -1.88 19.37 -2.77
N CYS A 156 -1.39 18.15 -2.78
CA CYS A 156 -0.61 17.60 -1.69
C CYS A 156 0.78 17.17 -2.17
N GLU A 157 1.74 17.18 -1.24
CA GLU A 157 3.05 16.57 -1.51
C GLU A 157 2.87 15.06 -1.71
N VAL A 158 3.42 14.51 -2.78
CA VAL A 158 3.33 13.07 -3.06
C VAL A 158 4.71 12.44 -2.93
N ARG A 159 4.85 11.42 -2.07
CA ARG A 159 6.05 10.60 -1.92
C ARG A 159 5.77 9.14 -2.28
N PRO A 160 6.17 8.68 -3.48
CA PRO A 160 6.01 7.29 -3.90
C PRO A 160 7.13 6.37 -3.38
N GLY A 161 6.87 5.05 -3.37
CA GLY A 161 7.88 4.02 -3.28
C GLY A 161 8.39 3.69 -1.89
N VAL A 162 7.79 4.21 -0.84
CA VAL A 162 8.20 3.89 0.55
C VAL A 162 7.83 2.45 0.88
N LEU A 163 8.83 1.59 1.09
CA LEU A 163 8.70 0.13 1.22
C LEU A 163 7.92 -0.51 0.06
N GLY A 164 8.08 0.04 -1.15
CA GLY A 164 7.31 -0.34 -2.32
C GLY A 164 7.41 -1.82 -2.67
N ASP A 165 8.61 -2.41 -2.61
CA ASP A 165 8.84 -3.84 -2.90
C ASP A 165 8.14 -4.74 -1.88
N GLU A 166 8.17 -4.39 -0.58
CA GLU A 166 7.47 -5.14 0.47
C GLU A 166 5.94 -5.06 0.28
N CYS A 167 5.43 -3.89 -0.05
CA CYS A 167 4.00 -3.69 -0.32
C CYS A 167 3.56 -4.47 -1.57
N LEU A 168 4.36 -4.44 -2.64
CA LEU A 168 4.09 -5.17 -3.88
C LEU A 168 4.07 -6.68 -3.66
N LEU A 169 5.00 -7.20 -2.86
CA LEU A 169 5.08 -8.64 -2.55
C LEU A 169 3.79 -9.13 -1.89
N HIS A 170 3.24 -8.41 -0.91
CA HIS A 170 1.97 -8.76 -0.26
C HIS A 170 0.81 -8.87 -1.27
N LEU A 171 0.71 -7.92 -2.21
CA LEU A 171 -0.31 -7.95 -3.26
C LEU A 171 -0.11 -9.13 -4.22
N GLN A 172 1.13 -9.38 -4.65
CA GLN A 172 1.44 -10.47 -5.57
C GLN A 172 1.13 -11.84 -4.97
N GLU A 173 1.46 -12.06 -3.70
CA GLU A 173 1.16 -13.31 -2.98
C GLU A 173 -0.35 -13.54 -2.89
N PHE A 174 -1.12 -12.52 -2.53
CA PHE A 174 -2.57 -12.60 -2.48
C PHE A 174 -3.17 -12.98 -3.84
N PHE A 175 -2.83 -12.26 -4.91
CA PHE A 175 -3.40 -12.55 -6.22
C PHE A 175 -2.92 -13.88 -6.79
N ARG A 176 -1.71 -14.34 -6.44
CA ARG A 176 -1.23 -15.68 -6.80
C ARG A 176 -2.08 -16.74 -6.12
N ALA A 177 -2.31 -16.63 -4.82
CA ALA A 177 -3.16 -17.56 -4.07
C ALA A 177 -4.61 -17.56 -4.58
N ALA A 178 -5.18 -16.40 -4.85
CA ALA A 178 -6.54 -16.28 -5.40
C ALA A 178 -6.69 -16.97 -6.78
N ARG A 179 -5.69 -16.81 -7.67
CA ARG A 179 -5.69 -17.49 -8.99
C ARG A 179 -5.61 -19.00 -8.85
N LEU A 180 -4.80 -19.53 -7.93
CA LEU A 180 -4.69 -20.96 -7.67
C LEU A 180 -6.02 -21.51 -7.17
N ALA A 181 -6.63 -20.89 -6.17
CA ALA A 181 -7.91 -21.28 -5.60
C ALA A 181 -9.05 -21.25 -6.65
N ALA A 182 -9.07 -20.24 -7.53
CA ALA A 182 -10.04 -20.16 -8.62
C ALA A 182 -9.86 -21.29 -9.64
N LYS A 183 -8.61 -21.65 -9.97
CA LYS A 183 -8.30 -22.77 -10.89
C LYS A 183 -8.74 -24.11 -10.30
N GLU A 184 -8.54 -24.32 -9.01
CA GLU A 184 -8.98 -25.55 -8.31
C GLU A 184 -10.49 -25.67 -8.26
N ARG A 185 -11.19 -24.57 -7.92
CA ARG A 185 -12.67 -24.54 -7.96
C ARG A 185 -13.22 -24.89 -9.34
N LYS A 186 -12.63 -24.33 -10.40
CA LYS A 186 -13.03 -24.63 -11.78
C LYS A 186 -12.82 -26.10 -12.14
N LYS A 187 -11.69 -26.71 -11.73
CA LYS A 187 -11.42 -28.13 -11.93
C LYS A 187 -12.43 -29.03 -11.20
N LEU A 188 -12.76 -28.68 -9.95
CA LEU A 188 -13.71 -29.42 -9.12
C LEU A 188 -15.11 -29.35 -9.73
N SER A 189 -15.57 -28.14 -10.11
CA SER A 189 -16.86 -27.96 -10.79
C SER A 189 -16.97 -28.76 -12.07
N ALA A 190 -15.92 -28.76 -12.91
CA ALA A 190 -15.91 -29.57 -14.16
C ALA A 190 -15.99 -31.08 -13.90
N ARG A 191 -15.35 -31.59 -12.83
CA ARG A 191 -15.45 -33.00 -12.44
C ARG A 191 -16.85 -33.39 -11.95
N LEU A 192 -17.52 -32.47 -11.21
CA LEU A 192 -18.88 -32.72 -10.70
C LEU A 192 -19.95 -32.62 -11.78
N SER A 193 -19.69 -31.91 -12.87
CA SER A 193 -20.62 -31.75 -14.00
C SER A 193 -20.42 -32.79 -15.11
N SER A 194 -19.39 -33.64 -15.03
CA SER A 194 -19.22 -34.77 -15.97
C SER A 194 -20.24 -35.84 -15.63
N PRO A 195 -21.03 -36.35 -16.62
CA PRO A 195 -21.93 -37.49 -16.39
C PRO A 195 -21.12 -38.72 -15.96
N PRO A 196 -21.69 -39.63 -15.13
CA PRO A 196 -21.04 -40.89 -14.81
C PRO A 196 -20.76 -41.64 -16.10
N ASP A 197 -19.54 -42.23 -16.20
CA ASP A 197 -19.17 -43.08 -17.33
C ASP A 197 -20.18 -44.24 -17.42
N GLU A 198 -21.03 -44.24 -18.47
CA GLU A 198 -21.98 -45.31 -18.77
C GLU A 198 -21.30 -46.57 -19.36
N ASN A 199 -20.05 -46.83 -19.01
CA ASN A 199 -19.34 -48.04 -19.44
C ASN A 199 -18.95 -48.87 -18.21
N GLY A 200 -19.91 -49.57 -17.66
CA GLY A 200 -19.78 -50.56 -16.62
C GLY A 200 -20.71 -51.74 -16.88
N GLU A 201 -20.52 -52.43 -18.01
CA GLU A 201 -20.91 -53.84 -18.23
C GLU A 201 -19.73 -54.66 -18.66
#